data_04d4773b9cdeee4cdcbf1ea1c7875753
#
_entry.id   04d4773b9cdeee4cdcbf1ea1c7875753
#
_cell.length_a   1.000
_cell.length_b   1.000
_cell.length_c   1.000
_cell.angle_alpha   90.00
_cell.angle_beta   90.00
_cell.angle_gamma   90.00
#
_symmetry.space_group_name_H-M   'P 1'
#
loop_
_entity.id
_entity.type
_entity.pdbx_description
1 polymer ?
#
loop_
_entity_poly.entity_id
_entity_poly.type
_entity_poly.pdbx_seq_one_letter_code
_entity_poly.pdbx_strand_id
1 'polypeptide(L)'
;MKRSRQFTVIASFWILTLLSTTVYGQEGNYKDWKAGVASVVITPDQPIWMAGYGDRDRPSEGKIMDIWAKALALQDADGRQAVLVTADLVGIPKRLSDHVRDQLKAKYNLSRSQIAINTSHTHTGPVLSDALVSIYPVNARQQKDID
;
A
#
# COMPACT_ATOMS: atom_id res chain seq x y z
N MET A 1 12.90 41.91 72.79
CA MET A 1 11.62 41.54 72.21
C MET A 1 11.81 41.31 70.74
N LYS A 2 11.90 40.02 70.30
CA LYS A 2 12.01 39.64 68.89
C LYS A 2 10.64 39.21 68.38
N ARG A 3 10.07 39.94 67.46
CA ARG A 3 8.83 39.54 66.75
C ARG A 3 9.18 38.60 65.62
N SER A 4 8.78 37.35 65.71
CA SER A 4 8.81 36.39 64.61
C SER A 4 7.67 36.70 63.62
N ARG A 5 8.02 36.94 62.34
CA ARG A 5 7.07 37.01 61.26
C ARG A 5 6.86 35.60 60.72
N GLN A 6 5.68 35.05 60.92
CA GLN A 6 5.24 33.85 60.26
C GLN A 6 4.87 34.16 58.80
N PHE A 7 5.55 33.56 57.84
CA PHE A 7 5.16 33.61 56.44
C PHE A 7 4.18 32.46 56.18
N THR A 8 2.92 32.82 55.93
CA THR A 8 1.90 31.87 55.47
C THR A 8 2.11 31.67 53.99
N VAL A 9 2.58 30.48 53.62
CA VAL A 9 2.67 30.05 52.23
C VAL A 9 1.31 29.53 51.81
N ILE A 10 0.61 30.28 50.97
CA ILE A 10 -0.63 29.85 50.31
C ILE A 10 -0.22 29.02 49.11
N ALA A 11 -0.32 27.69 49.23
CA ALA A 11 -0.15 26.79 48.13
C ALA A 11 -1.41 26.77 47.25
N SER A 12 -1.37 27.53 46.15
CA SER A 12 -2.44 27.48 45.13
C SER A 12 -2.36 26.19 44.36
N PHE A 13 -3.24 25.26 44.68
CA PHE A 13 -3.43 24.02 43.97
C PHE A 13 -4.18 24.28 42.67
N TRP A 14 -3.47 24.39 41.54
CA TRP A 14 -4.08 24.44 40.22
C TRP A 14 -4.50 23.03 39.86
N ILE A 15 -5.79 22.71 39.97
CA ILE A 15 -6.40 21.49 39.44
C ILE A 15 -6.48 21.66 37.93
N LEU A 16 -5.53 21.07 37.23
CA LEU A 16 -5.57 20.94 35.76
C LEU A 16 -6.61 19.88 35.43
N THR A 17 -7.86 20.30 35.22
CA THR A 17 -8.88 19.41 34.63
C THR A 17 -8.51 19.14 33.18
N LEU A 18 -7.91 17.97 32.93
CA LEU A 18 -7.81 17.42 31.58
C LEU A 18 -9.23 17.19 31.06
N LEU A 19 -9.73 18.07 30.20
CA LEU A 19 -10.86 17.77 29.36
C LEU A 19 -10.40 16.69 28.36
N SER A 20 -10.60 15.43 28.72
CA SER A 20 -10.58 14.34 27.74
C SER A 20 -11.77 14.52 26.81
N THR A 21 -11.56 15.14 25.66
CA THR A 21 -12.50 15.10 24.56
C THR A 21 -12.58 13.66 24.06
N THR A 22 -13.51 12.89 24.55
CA THR A 22 -13.91 11.65 23.92
C THR A 22 -14.45 12.00 22.52
N VAL A 23 -13.66 11.74 21.51
CA VAL A 23 -14.15 11.74 20.13
C VAL A 23 -15.12 10.58 20.03
N TYR A 24 -16.40 10.85 20.20
CA TYR A 24 -17.45 9.91 19.83
C TYR A 24 -17.38 9.80 18.29
N GLY A 25 -16.80 8.71 17.80
CA GLY A 25 -17.03 8.30 16.43
C GLY A 25 -18.54 8.17 16.26
N GLN A 26 -19.11 8.85 15.27
CA GLN A 26 -20.51 8.58 14.91
C GLN A 26 -20.61 7.08 14.62
N GLU A 27 -21.33 6.35 15.43
CA GLU A 27 -21.80 5.00 15.08
C GLU A 27 -22.80 5.15 13.94
N GLY A 28 -22.25 5.34 12.73
CA GLY A 28 -23.02 5.16 11.51
C GLY A 28 -23.50 3.70 11.51
N ASN A 29 -24.65 3.47 10.95
CA ASN A 29 -25.20 2.13 10.80
C ASN A 29 -24.37 1.36 9.75
N TYR A 30 -23.13 0.95 10.13
CA TYR A 30 -22.16 0.24 9.27
C TYR A 30 -22.53 -1.23 9.06
N LYS A 31 -23.76 -1.62 9.45
CA LYS A 31 -24.19 -3.01 9.43
C LYS A 31 -24.22 -3.67 8.06
N ASP A 32 -24.11 -2.86 7.02
CA ASP A 32 -24.35 -3.34 5.65
C ASP A 32 -23.10 -3.33 4.75
N TRP A 33 -21.93 -2.92 5.26
CA TRP A 33 -20.68 -3.00 4.53
C TRP A 33 -20.02 -4.37 4.71
N LYS A 34 -19.55 -4.95 3.58
CA LYS A 34 -18.72 -6.15 3.59
C LYS A 34 -17.32 -5.80 3.10
N ALA A 35 -16.32 -6.41 3.70
CA ALA A 35 -14.94 -6.28 3.30
C ALA A 35 -14.29 -7.67 3.18
N GLY A 36 -13.43 -7.82 2.17
CA GLY A 36 -12.61 -9.00 1.99
C GLY A 36 -11.19 -8.59 1.67
N VAL A 37 -10.20 -9.34 2.18
CA VAL A 37 -8.79 -9.09 1.92
C VAL A 37 -8.10 -10.34 1.40
N ALA A 38 -7.11 -10.16 0.54
CA ALA A 38 -6.24 -11.22 0.06
C ALA A 38 -4.83 -10.68 -0.14
N SER A 39 -3.84 -11.56 -0.05
CA SER A 39 -2.45 -11.23 -0.37
C SER A 39 -1.77 -12.43 -1.02
N VAL A 40 -0.82 -12.14 -1.92
CA VAL A 40 0.00 -13.15 -2.59
C VAL A 40 1.42 -12.63 -2.73
N VAL A 41 2.39 -13.52 -2.53
CA VAL A 41 3.79 -13.22 -2.84
C VAL A 41 3.95 -13.14 -4.35
N ILE A 42 4.62 -12.10 -4.82
CA ILE A 42 4.93 -11.87 -6.23
C ILE A 42 6.44 -11.78 -6.47
N THR A 43 7.25 -12.21 -5.50
CA THR A 43 8.70 -12.31 -5.65
C THR A 43 9.05 -13.33 -6.72
N PRO A 44 9.85 -12.96 -7.74
CA PRO A 44 10.33 -13.94 -8.72
C PRO A 44 11.21 -15.02 -8.07
N ASP A 45 11.08 -16.25 -8.55
CA ASP A 45 11.88 -17.40 -8.07
C ASP A 45 13.33 -17.37 -8.58
N GLN A 46 13.58 -16.61 -9.65
CA GLN A 46 14.90 -16.50 -10.29
C GLN A 46 15.42 -15.07 -10.21
N PRO A 47 16.76 -14.87 -10.25
CA PRO A 47 17.34 -13.54 -10.40
C PRO A 47 16.78 -12.83 -11.64
N ILE A 48 16.28 -11.62 -11.44
CA ILE A 48 15.66 -10.81 -12.50
C ILE A 48 16.16 -9.35 -12.42
N TRP A 49 16.07 -8.63 -13.51
CA TRP A 49 16.36 -7.20 -13.52
C TRP A 49 15.39 -6.46 -12.59
N MET A 50 15.98 -5.67 -11.70
CA MET A 50 15.21 -4.86 -10.76
C MET A 50 14.99 -3.47 -11.33
N ALA A 51 13.77 -2.96 -11.12
CA ALA A 51 13.36 -1.63 -11.52
C ALA A 51 13.98 -0.53 -10.65
N GLY A 52 13.99 0.69 -11.16
CA GLY A 52 14.25 1.91 -10.40
C GLY A 52 15.53 2.60 -10.81
N TYR A 53 16.69 2.08 -10.52
CA TYR A 53 17.95 2.76 -10.77
C TYR A 53 18.52 2.43 -12.15
N GLY A 54 18.71 3.46 -13.00
CA GLY A 54 19.21 3.29 -14.36
C GLY A 54 20.70 2.92 -14.48
N ASP A 55 21.44 2.95 -13.38
CA ASP A 55 22.85 2.56 -13.29
C ASP A 55 23.04 1.06 -12.96
N ARG A 56 21.96 0.31 -12.84
CA ARG A 56 22.04 -1.14 -12.65
C ARG A 56 22.65 -1.83 -13.86
N ASP A 57 23.65 -2.65 -13.63
CA ASP A 57 24.42 -3.38 -14.66
C ASP A 57 24.19 -4.90 -14.63
N ARG A 58 23.42 -5.40 -13.65
CA ARG A 58 23.16 -6.84 -13.45
C ARG A 58 21.78 -7.10 -12.82
N PRO A 59 21.26 -8.33 -12.98
CA PRO A 59 20.08 -8.78 -12.24
C PRO A 59 20.28 -8.80 -10.72
N SER A 60 19.21 -9.04 -9.99
CA SER A 60 19.25 -9.28 -8.54
C SER A 60 20.17 -10.46 -8.20
N GLU A 61 20.86 -10.38 -7.06
CA GLU A 61 21.75 -11.44 -6.57
C GLU A 61 21.03 -12.38 -5.58
N GLY A 62 19.79 -12.03 -5.22
CA GLY A 62 18.98 -12.80 -4.28
C GLY A 62 17.83 -11.99 -3.72
N LYS A 63 17.24 -12.52 -2.66
CA LYS A 63 16.06 -11.98 -1.99
C LYS A 63 16.38 -11.64 -0.53
N ILE A 64 16.05 -10.43 -0.09
CA ILE A 64 16.11 -10.04 1.31
C ILE A 64 14.75 -10.26 1.98
N MET A 65 13.65 -9.91 1.28
CA MET A 65 12.28 -10.08 1.74
C MET A 65 11.35 -10.30 0.54
N ASP A 66 10.18 -10.85 0.81
CA ASP A 66 9.16 -10.99 -0.23
C ASP A 66 8.51 -9.66 -0.57
N ILE A 67 8.16 -9.53 -1.85
CA ILE A 67 7.29 -8.48 -2.35
C ILE A 67 5.89 -9.06 -2.58
N TRP A 68 4.88 -8.22 -2.44
CA TRP A 68 3.49 -8.65 -2.34
C TRP A 68 2.57 -7.93 -3.30
N ALA A 69 1.54 -8.62 -3.76
CA ALA A 69 0.31 -8.02 -4.22
C ALA A 69 -0.78 -8.26 -3.17
N LYS A 70 -1.52 -7.20 -2.83
CA LYS A 70 -2.58 -7.23 -1.82
C LYS A 70 -3.86 -6.65 -2.42
N ALA A 71 -5.00 -7.21 -2.04
CA ALA A 71 -6.30 -6.74 -2.50
C ALA A 71 -7.23 -6.50 -1.32
N LEU A 72 -7.99 -5.41 -1.40
CA LEU A 72 -9.12 -5.10 -0.55
C LEU A 72 -10.36 -4.99 -1.43
N ALA A 73 -11.34 -5.86 -1.20
CA ALA A 73 -12.66 -5.78 -1.80
C ALA A 73 -13.64 -5.18 -0.79
N LEU A 74 -14.46 -4.24 -1.24
CA LEU A 74 -15.50 -3.61 -0.45
C LEU A 74 -16.84 -3.77 -1.15
N GLN A 75 -17.90 -3.98 -0.39
CA GLN A 75 -19.27 -3.98 -0.87
C GLN A 75 -20.14 -3.15 0.07
N ASP A 76 -20.92 -2.22 -0.47
CA ASP A 76 -21.87 -1.43 0.30
C ASP A 76 -23.23 -2.15 0.48
N ALA A 77 -24.14 -1.49 1.20
CA ALA A 77 -25.50 -2.00 1.48
C ALA A 77 -26.32 -2.25 0.21
N ASP A 78 -26.08 -1.47 -0.84
CA ASP A 78 -26.78 -1.60 -2.13
C ASP A 78 -26.14 -2.69 -3.02
N GLY A 79 -25.12 -3.38 -2.54
CA GLY A 79 -24.40 -4.41 -3.30
C GLY A 79 -23.37 -3.86 -4.30
N ARG A 80 -23.10 -2.53 -4.30
CA ARG A 80 -22.06 -1.95 -5.14
C ARG A 80 -20.70 -2.37 -4.63
N GLN A 81 -19.80 -2.76 -5.53
CA GLN A 81 -18.49 -3.29 -5.20
C GLN A 81 -17.38 -2.41 -5.72
N ALA A 82 -16.28 -2.37 -4.97
CA ALA A 82 -15.00 -1.79 -5.39
C ALA A 82 -13.85 -2.67 -4.93
N VAL A 83 -12.79 -2.73 -5.73
CA VAL A 83 -11.56 -3.47 -5.42
C VAL A 83 -10.36 -2.53 -5.53
N LEU A 84 -9.58 -2.47 -4.47
CA LEU A 84 -8.28 -1.81 -4.45
C LEU A 84 -7.19 -2.89 -4.43
N VAL A 85 -6.28 -2.83 -5.41
CA VAL A 85 -5.09 -3.68 -5.47
C VAL A 85 -3.86 -2.83 -5.27
N THR A 86 -2.96 -3.24 -4.38
CA THR A 86 -1.63 -2.66 -4.20
C THR A 86 -0.57 -3.70 -4.54
N ALA A 87 0.51 -3.29 -5.20
CA ALA A 87 1.62 -4.18 -5.53
C ALA A 87 2.97 -3.52 -5.21
N ASP A 88 3.91 -4.32 -4.71
CA ASP A 88 5.27 -3.89 -4.42
C ASP A 88 6.11 -3.91 -5.71
N LEU A 89 5.79 -2.97 -6.60
CA LEU A 89 6.39 -2.78 -7.91
C LEU A 89 6.69 -1.30 -8.14
N VAL A 90 7.58 -0.99 -9.06
CA VAL A 90 7.84 0.40 -9.49
C VAL A 90 6.65 0.97 -10.26
N GLY A 91 5.99 0.15 -11.04
CA GLY A 91 4.81 0.49 -11.84
C GLY A 91 4.19 -0.75 -12.44
N ILE A 92 2.96 -0.61 -12.95
CA ILE A 92 2.27 -1.69 -13.67
C ILE A 92 2.04 -1.24 -15.11
N PRO A 93 2.58 -1.96 -16.11
CA PRO A 93 2.33 -1.68 -17.51
C PRO A 93 0.83 -1.74 -17.84
N LYS A 94 0.43 -0.90 -18.80
CA LYS A 94 -0.97 -0.84 -19.25
C LYS A 94 -1.51 -2.23 -19.64
N ARG A 95 -0.73 -2.99 -20.40
CA ARG A 95 -1.10 -4.34 -20.87
C ARG A 95 -1.46 -5.27 -19.70
N LEU A 96 -0.61 -5.31 -18.66
CA LEU A 96 -0.87 -6.12 -17.47
C LEU A 96 -2.08 -5.62 -16.68
N SER A 97 -2.19 -4.30 -16.50
CA SER A 97 -3.35 -3.69 -15.84
C SER A 97 -4.66 -4.00 -16.56
N ASP A 98 -4.67 -3.94 -17.90
CA ASP A 98 -5.85 -4.25 -18.69
C ASP A 98 -6.19 -5.75 -18.57
N HIS A 99 -5.20 -6.64 -18.69
CA HIS A 99 -5.40 -8.08 -18.54
C HIS A 99 -6.03 -8.44 -17.17
N VAL A 100 -5.50 -7.89 -16.08
CA VAL A 100 -6.07 -8.11 -14.73
C VAL A 100 -7.52 -7.63 -14.66
N ARG A 101 -7.83 -6.47 -15.22
CA ARG A 101 -9.20 -5.92 -15.23
C ARG A 101 -10.15 -6.78 -16.06
N ASP A 102 -9.70 -7.29 -17.19
CA ASP A 102 -10.50 -8.16 -18.05
C ASP A 102 -10.81 -9.50 -17.34
N GLN A 103 -9.85 -10.08 -16.63
CA GLN A 103 -10.07 -11.26 -15.79
C GLN A 103 -11.08 -11.00 -14.66
N LEU A 104 -10.97 -9.86 -13.98
CA LEU A 104 -11.90 -9.48 -12.92
C LEU A 104 -13.32 -9.21 -13.48
N LYS A 105 -13.41 -8.62 -14.65
CA LYS A 105 -14.70 -8.44 -15.35
C LYS A 105 -15.32 -9.78 -15.73
N ALA A 106 -14.54 -10.69 -16.33
CA ALA A 106 -15.04 -11.98 -16.75
C ALA A 106 -15.50 -12.85 -15.57
N LYS A 107 -14.74 -12.84 -14.45
CA LYS A 107 -15.00 -13.71 -13.30
C LYS A 107 -16.03 -13.14 -12.31
N TYR A 108 -16.01 -11.83 -12.09
CA TYR A 108 -16.77 -11.17 -11.02
C TYR A 108 -17.70 -10.06 -11.54
N ASN A 109 -17.78 -9.85 -12.86
CA ASN A 109 -18.54 -8.79 -13.49
C ASN A 109 -18.20 -7.37 -13.00
N LEU A 110 -16.96 -7.15 -12.54
CA LEU A 110 -16.50 -5.83 -12.10
C LEU A 110 -16.14 -4.97 -13.33
N SER A 111 -16.66 -3.76 -13.36
CA SER A 111 -16.29 -2.76 -14.36
C SER A 111 -14.92 -2.14 -14.05
N ARG A 112 -14.31 -1.51 -15.05
CA ARG A 112 -13.01 -0.82 -14.88
C ARG A 112 -13.06 0.25 -13.79
N SER A 113 -14.15 0.97 -13.64
CA SER A 113 -14.34 2.02 -12.64
C SER A 113 -14.42 1.50 -11.20
N GLN A 114 -14.67 0.21 -11.01
CA GLN A 114 -14.74 -0.45 -9.70
C GLN A 114 -13.39 -1.01 -9.26
N ILE A 115 -12.34 -0.89 -10.10
CA ILE A 115 -11.04 -1.49 -9.82
C ILE A 115 -9.98 -0.40 -9.80
N ALA A 116 -9.35 -0.16 -8.65
CA ALA A 116 -8.16 0.66 -8.51
C ALA A 116 -6.94 -0.25 -8.37
N ILE A 117 -5.90 -0.01 -9.16
CA ILE A 117 -4.61 -0.71 -9.08
C ILE A 117 -3.54 0.35 -8.93
N ASN A 118 -2.73 0.25 -7.87
CA ASN A 118 -1.60 1.13 -7.61
C ASN A 118 -0.38 0.34 -7.16
N THR A 119 0.77 0.99 -7.19
CA THR A 119 2.04 0.41 -6.77
C THR A 119 2.68 1.22 -5.67
N SER A 120 3.55 0.60 -4.87
CA SER A 120 4.35 1.28 -3.86
C SER A 120 5.49 2.11 -4.46
N HIS A 121 5.73 2.00 -5.77
CA HIS A 121 6.87 2.57 -6.49
C HIS A 121 8.22 2.12 -5.90
N THR A 122 8.29 0.88 -5.42
CA THR A 122 9.55 0.33 -4.91
C THR A 122 10.60 0.20 -6.01
N HIS A 123 11.84 0.54 -5.69
CA HIS A 123 12.98 0.35 -6.57
C HIS A 123 13.72 -0.97 -6.27
N THR A 124 13.10 -1.90 -5.57
CA THR A 124 13.64 -3.20 -5.21
C THR A 124 12.75 -4.36 -5.67
N GLY A 125 11.85 -4.09 -6.60
CA GLY A 125 11.04 -5.07 -7.30
C GLY A 125 11.51 -5.32 -8.73
N PRO A 126 10.94 -6.29 -9.45
CA PRO A 126 11.30 -6.61 -10.83
C PRO A 126 10.94 -5.51 -11.82
N VAL A 127 11.70 -5.44 -12.91
CA VAL A 127 11.24 -4.76 -14.12
C VAL A 127 10.14 -5.60 -14.75
N LEU A 128 9.06 -4.95 -15.17
CA LEU A 128 7.95 -5.61 -15.88
C LEU A 128 7.83 -5.06 -17.29
N SER A 129 7.94 -5.94 -18.28
CA SER A 129 7.62 -5.66 -19.68
C SER A 129 8.08 -4.27 -20.13
N ASP A 130 7.16 -3.42 -20.54
CA ASP A 130 7.39 -2.04 -21.03
C ASP A 130 7.52 -0.97 -19.92
N ALA A 131 7.56 -1.38 -18.64
CA ALA A 131 7.74 -0.42 -17.55
C ALA A 131 9.21 -0.02 -17.35
N LEU A 132 9.63 1.06 -18.01
CA LEU A 132 10.98 1.64 -17.93
C LEU A 132 12.11 0.74 -18.43
N VAL A 133 11.81 -0.35 -19.15
CA VAL A 133 12.82 -1.30 -19.63
C VAL A 133 13.92 -0.64 -20.48
N SER A 134 13.59 0.42 -21.21
CA SER A 134 14.53 1.13 -22.08
C SER A 134 15.68 1.83 -21.35
N ILE A 135 15.61 1.99 -20.04
CA ILE A 135 16.69 2.62 -19.25
C ILE A 135 17.73 1.59 -18.76
N TYR A 136 17.49 0.30 -18.98
CA TYR A 136 18.38 -0.78 -18.51
C TYR A 136 19.16 -1.39 -19.70
N PRO A 137 20.43 -1.76 -19.51
CA PRO A 137 21.24 -2.40 -20.55
C PRO A 137 20.92 -3.91 -20.67
N VAL A 138 19.65 -4.25 -20.82
CA VAL A 138 19.19 -5.64 -20.95
C VAL A 138 19.52 -6.18 -22.34
N ASN A 139 19.99 -7.42 -22.42
CA ASN A 139 20.16 -8.13 -23.67
C ASN A 139 18.86 -8.87 -24.10
N ALA A 140 18.85 -9.41 -25.30
CA ALA A 140 17.67 -10.08 -25.86
C ALA A 140 17.14 -11.27 -25.04
N ARG A 141 18.02 -11.96 -24.28
CA ARG A 141 17.61 -13.05 -23.37
C ARG A 141 16.92 -12.47 -22.14
N GLN A 142 17.54 -11.49 -21.51
CA GLN A 142 17.00 -10.82 -20.32
C GLN A 142 15.68 -10.11 -20.62
N GLN A 143 15.53 -9.58 -21.85
CA GLN A 143 14.26 -9.01 -22.29
C GLN A 143 13.11 -10.04 -22.26
N LYS A 144 13.38 -11.28 -22.65
CA LYS A 144 12.36 -12.37 -22.57
C LYS A 144 11.99 -12.74 -21.14
N ASP A 145 12.90 -12.58 -20.20
CA ASP A 145 12.64 -12.84 -18.79
C ASP A 145 11.80 -11.73 -18.14
N ILE A 146 11.71 -10.57 -18.78
CA ILE A 146 10.96 -9.39 -18.36
C ILE A 146 9.55 -9.36 -18.96
N ASP A 147 9.38 -9.85 -20.18
CA ASP A 147 8.12 -9.83 -20.95
C ASP A 147 7.11 -10.88 -20.47
#